data_51a87bc3b3250c3b384686d78f022616
#
_entry.id   51a87bc3b3250c3b384686d78f022616
#
_cell.length_a   1.000
_cell.length_b   1.000
_cell.length_c   1.000
_cell.angle_alpha   90.00
_cell.angle_beta   90.00
_cell.angle_gamma   90.00
#
_symmetry.space_group_name_H-M   'P 1'
#
loop_
_entity.id
_entity.type
_entity.pdbx_description
1 polymer ?
#
loop_
_entity_poly.entity_id
_entity_poly.type
_entity_poly.pdbx_seq_one_letter_code
_entity_poly.pdbx_strand_id
1 'polypeptide(L)'
;MNEGAVRPRDPCLDEAVRRAYHAFKLPERQPLLHLNDVFLQDLPIWNSSPGLPWTQLGYKTKGDIRKDPDAIKRVRWFWHRIKCGQRLGLPDCCAYVRSHLCKVGEAKVRAVWGYPATVTFGEAVFALPLIRAYQRHRTPLAYGYETGAGGMWKIFHQFKGRNFLGIDFSKFDKSLPSWLIEVAFDILACNLDFTRYQDYGVPLSSAMLRMWDVLKTYCIKTKIRMCNGERYLKTSGLASGSYFTQLIGSICNYILLSYAALKFDVKIESILVFGDDSLIGTFDSLTPDNVQTVLEPLGLTVNVEKSGYSRNISNLTFLGYRINAGYPAKDRRKAIAGLVWPERNDRCWDDVASRALGILHANLGVDDVIDLWCRKVVKFREFELILSRDQQRFLDMLKLDVRTPNLPNEFDFFYRLHQ
;
A
#
# COMPACT_ATOMS: atom_id res chain seq x y z
N MET A 1 -1.26 -20.04 7.73
CA MET A 1 -2.41 -19.13 7.46
C MET A 1 -3.36 -19.32 8.63
N ASN A 2 -3.92 -18.25 9.16
CA ASN A 2 -4.86 -18.29 10.30
C ASN A 2 -6.24 -18.79 9.84
N GLU A 3 -6.32 -20.08 9.53
CA GLU A 3 -7.58 -20.71 9.12
C GLU A 3 -8.54 -20.72 10.30
N GLY A 4 -9.65 -20.00 10.17
CA GLY A 4 -10.78 -20.09 11.08
C GLY A 4 -10.70 -19.25 12.36
N ALA A 5 -9.84 -18.21 12.43
CA ALA A 5 -9.89 -17.29 13.55
C ALA A 5 -11.28 -16.62 13.62
N VAL A 6 -12.05 -16.96 14.63
CA VAL A 6 -13.38 -16.41 14.90
C VAL A 6 -13.20 -15.04 15.54
N ARG A 7 -14.04 -14.07 15.18
CA ARG A 7 -14.06 -12.76 15.82
C ARG A 7 -14.31 -12.92 17.33
N PRO A 8 -13.41 -12.42 18.19
CA PRO A 8 -13.64 -12.45 19.64
C PRO A 8 -14.87 -11.63 20.03
N ARG A 9 -15.57 -12.09 21.03
CA ARG A 9 -16.62 -11.31 21.70
C ARG A 9 -15.95 -10.47 22.80
N ASP A 10 -15.55 -9.27 22.46
CA ASP A 10 -14.81 -8.36 23.36
C ASP A 10 -15.32 -6.93 23.17
N PRO A 11 -15.87 -6.28 24.20
CA PRO A 11 -16.37 -4.92 24.12
C PRO A 11 -15.31 -3.89 23.64
N CYS A 12 -14.03 -4.07 24.00
CA CYS A 12 -12.95 -3.21 23.52
C CYS A 12 -12.73 -3.36 22.01
N LEU A 13 -12.87 -4.59 21.48
CA LEU A 13 -12.79 -4.82 20.04
C LEU A 13 -13.97 -4.18 19.29
N ASP A 14 -15.18 -4.32 19.84
CA ASP A 14 -16.37 -3.70 19.24
C ASP A 14 -16.27 -2.18 19.26
N GLU A 15 -15.72 -1.60 20.32
CA GLU A 15 -15.44 -0.16 20.42
C GLU A 15 -14.34 0.26 19.42
N ALA A 16 -13.27 -0.53 19.26
CA ALA A 16 -12.23 -0.24 18.26
C ALA A 16 -12.78 -0.23 16.84
N VAL A 17 -13.66 -1.18 16.51
CA VAL A 17 -14.37 -1.22 15.22
C VAL A 17 -15.27 0.00 15.06
N ARG A 18 -16.03 0.38 16.09
CA ARG A 18 -16.87 1.59 16.04
C ARG A 18 -16.04 2.86 15.79
N ARG A 19 -14.90 2.99 16.47
CA ARG A 19 -13.95 4.10 16.25
C ARG A 19 -13.43 4.12 14.81
N ALA A 20 -13.14 2.97 14.23
CA ALA A 20 -12.72 2.88 12.84
C ALA A 20 -13.80 3.34 11.86
N TYR A 21 -15.07 2.99 12.07
CA TYR A 21 -16.18 3.52 11.26
C TYR A 21 -16.22 5.04 11.27
N HIS A 22 -15.98 5.68 12.42
CA HIS A 22 -15.94 7.14 12.53
C HIS A 22 -14.68 7.75 11.92
N ALA A 23 -13.51 7.14 12.17
CA ALA A 23 -12.22 7.65 11.74
C ALA A 23 -12.02 7.61 10.22
N PHE A 24 -12.59 6.60 9.55
CA PHE A 24 -12.51 6.43 8.09
C PHE A 24 -13.76 6.92 7.36
N LYS A 25 -14.69 7.56 8.05
CA LYS A 25 -15.88 8.14 7.41
C LYS A 25 -15.47 9.33 6.56
N LEU A 26 -15.82 9.31 5.28
CA LEU A 26 -15.67 10.44 4.38
C LEU A 26 -16.84 11.43 4.56
N PRO A 27 -16.64 12.73 4.28
CA PRO A 27 -17.70 13.73 4.34
C PRO A 27 -18.90 13.39 3.48
N GLU A 28 -18.65 12.81 2.30
CA GLU A 28 -19.66 12.40 1.34
C GLU A 28 -19.36 10.98 0.82
N ARG A 29 -20.44 10.23 0.52
CA ARG A 29 -20.32 8.95 -0.17
C ARG A 29 -19.84 9.17 -1.60
N GLN A 30 -18.86 8.39 -2.01
CA GLN A 30 -18.23 8.52 -3.32
C GLN A 30 -19.03 7.80 -4.40
N PRO A 31 -19.39 8.46 -5.49
CA PRO A 31 -20.02 7.81 -6.64
C PRO A 31 -19.02 6.83 -7.28
N LEU A 32 -19.55 5.76 -7.87
CA LEU A 32 -18.75 4.71 -8.50
C LEU A 32 -18.15 5.18 -9.82
N LEU A 33 -16.99 4.65 -10.17
CA LEU A 33 -16.43 4.84 -11.51
C LEU A 33 -17.09 3.81 -12.46
N HIS A 34 -17.58 4.25 -13.62
CA HIS A 34 -18.08 3.29 -14.60
C HIS A 34 -16.93 2.44 -15.16
N LEU A 35 -17.16 1.16 -15.40
CA LEU A 35 -16.10 0.25 -15.86
C LEU A 35 -15.44 0.70 -17.18
N ASN A 36 -16.19 1.36 -18.07
CA ASN A 36 -15.63 1.92 -19.31
C ASN A 36 -14.62 3.03 -19.00
N ASP A 37 -14.93 3.85 -18.00
CA ASP A 37 -14.11 5.00 -17.64
C ASP A 37 -12.81 4.59 -16.92
N VAL A 38 -12.76 3.37 -16.35
CA VAL A 38 -11.50 2.79 -15.84
C VAL A 38 -10.43 2.72 -16.93
N PHE A 39 -10.81 2.36 -18.15
CA PHE A 39 -9.86 2.27 -19.28
C PHE A 39 -9.40 3.62 -19.80
N LEU A 40 -10.11 4.71 -19.46
CA LEU A 40 -9.76 6.08 -19.85
C LEU A 40 -8.83 6.75 -18.83
N GLN A 41 -8.72 6.21 -17.61
CA GLN A 41 -7.88 6.78 -16.56
C GLN A 41 -6.40 6.63 -16.88
N ASP A 42 -5.62 7.63 -16.45
CA ASP A 42 -4.17 7.48 -16.37
C ASP A 42 -3.80 6.81 -15.05
N LEU A 43 -3.35 5.57 -15.13
CA LEU A 43 -3.09 4.73 -13.96
C LEU A 43 -1.69 4.09 -14.06
N PRO A 44 -0.93 4.05 -12.95
CA PRO A 44 0.41 3.45 -12.93
C PRO A 44 0.40 1.94 -13.18
N ILE A 45 -0.79 1.30 -13.13
CA ILE A 45 -0.93 -0.14 -13.34
C ILE A 45 -0.75 -0.59 -14.80
N TRP A 46 -0.85 0.33 -15.78
CA TRP A 46 -0.83 -0.05 -17.20
C TRP A 46 0.44 -0.81 -17.60
N ASN A 47 1.55 -0.52 -16.96
CA ASN A 47 2.81 -1.21 -17.19
C ASN A 47 2.98 -2.51 -16.38
N SER A 48 2.00 -2.90 -15.56
CA SER A 48 2.08 -4.12 -14.73
C SER A 48 1.57 -5.36 -15.47
N SER A 49 2.01 -6.56 -14.99
CA SER A 49 1.55 -7.84 -15.55
C SER A 49 0.03 -7.96 -15.47
N PRO A 50 -0.63 -8.49 -16.51
CA PRO A 50 -2.07 -8.64 -16.52
C PRO A 50 -2.57 -9.87 -15.74
N GLY A 51 -1.67 -10.76 -15.33
CA GLY A 51 -2.02 -12.01 -14.64
C GLY A 51 -2.82 -12.98 -15.51
N LEU A 52 -3.37 -14.02 -14.90
CA LEU A 52 -4.16 -15.01 -15.62
C LEU A 52 -5.58 -14.49 -15.93
N PRO A 53 -6.19 -14.97 -17.05
CA PRO A 53 -5.60 -15.81 -18.10
C PRO A 53 -4.83 -15.00 -19.15
N TRP A 54 -4.73 -13.68 -19.00
CA TRP A 54 -4.26 -12.74 -20.03
C TRP A 54 -2.82 -13.01 -20.47
N THR A 55 -1.94 -13.41 -19.53
CA THR A 55 -0.57 -13.79 -19.85
C THR A 55 -0.50 -15.01 -20.78
N GLN A 56 -1.44 -15.96 -20.62
CA GLN A 56 -1.55 -17.14 -21.50
C GLN A 56 -2.10 -16.79 -22.88
N LEU A 57 -2.85 -15.67 -22.96
CA LEU A 57 -3.38 -15.14 -24.23
C LEU A 57 -2.39 -14.20 -24.95
N GLY A 58 -1.15 -14.08 -24.45
CA GLY A 58 -0.09 -13.32 -25.09
C GLY A 58 0.01 -11.84 -24.66
N TYR A 59 -0.86 -11.35 -23.76
CA TYR A 59 -0.77 -9.99 -23.24
C TYR A 59 0.39 -9.88 -22.24
N LYS A 60 1.26 -8.89 -22.41
CA LYS A 60 2.42 -8.67 -21.54
C LYS A 60 2.12 -7.73 -20.38
N THR A 61 1.24 -6.76 -20.60
CA THR A 61 0.88 -5.72 -19.64
C THR A 61 -0.64 -5.49 -19.59
N LYS A 62 -1.12 -4.84 -18.52
CA LYS A 62 -2.52 -4.36 -18.47
C LYS A 62 -2.79 -3.29 -19.54
N GLY A 63 -1.77 -2.53 -19.94
CA GLY A 63 -1.84 -1.56 -21.03
C GLY A 63 -2.12 -2.19 -22.38
N ASP A 64 -1.66 -3.42 -22.63
CA ASP A 64 -1.98 -4.14 -23.86
C ASP A 64 -3.46 -4.48 -23.93
N ILE A 65 -4.08 -4.85 -22.79
CA ILE A 65 -5.55 -5.04 -22.71
C ILE A 65 -6.29 -3.74 -22.99
N ARG A 66 -5.80 -2.60 -22.43
CA ARG A 66 -6.39 -1.27 -22.66
C ARG A 66 -6.40 -0.87 -24.15
N LYS A 67 -5.41 -1.32 -24.91
CA LYS A 67 -5.28 -1.00 -26.34
C LYS A 67 -6.10 -1.91 -27.25
N ASP A 68 -6.61 -3.03 -26.74
CA ASP A 68 -7.35 -4.02 -27.50
C ASP A 68 -8.86 -3.93 -27.19
N PRO A 69 -9.70 -3.46 -28.13
CA PRO A 69 -11.15 -3.36 -27.95
C PRO A 69 -11.82 -4.69 -27.62
N ASP A 70 -11.35 -5.81 -28.17
CA ASP A 70 -11.92 -7.13 -27.89
C ASP A 70 -11.58 -7.61 -26.48
N ALA A 71 -10.39 -7.31 -26.00
CA ALA A 71 -10.01 -7.58 -24.62
C ALA A 71 -10.87 -6.75 -23.65
N ILE A 72 -11.06 -5.46 -23.91
CA ILE A 72 -11.96 -4.60 -23.11
C ILE A 72 -13.39 -5.19 -23.12
N LYS A 73 -13.89 -5.60 -24.30
CA LYS A 73 -15.23 -6.21 -24.42
C LYS A 73 -15.36 -7.49 -23.59
N ARG A 74 -14.31 -8.33 -23.54
CA ARG A 74 -14.27 -9.54 -22.69
C ARG A 74 -14.37 -9.20 -21.22
N VAL A 75 -13.60 -8.20 -20.72
CA VAL A 75 -13.67 -7.74 -19.33
C VAL A 75 -15.06 -7.19 -19.01
N ARG A 76 -15.61 -6.35 -19.88
CA ARG A 76 -16.97 -5.78 -19.71
C ARG A 76 -18.03 -6.86 -19.64
N TRP A 77 -17.97 -7.84 -20.56
CA TRP A 77 -18.91 -8.95 -20.62
C TRP A 77 -18.83 -9.84 -19.37
N PHE A 78 -17.62 -10.11 -18.88
CA PHE A 78 -17.41 -10.86 -17.63
C PHE A 78 -18.15 -10.22 -16.46
N TRP A 79 -17.94 -8.93 -16.23
CA TRP A 79 -18.58 -8.21 -15.12
C TRP A 79 -20.07 -7.98 -15.35
N HIS A 80 -20.50 -7.81 -16.60
CA HIS A 80 -21.92 -7.73 -16.92
C HIS A 80 -22.67 -9.00 -16.51
N ARG A 81 -22.14 -10.17 -16.83
CA ARG A 81 -22.74 -11.45 -16.42
C ARG A 81 -22.84 -11.59 -14.89
N ILE A 82 -21.80 -11.20 -14.16
CA ILE A 82 -21.84 -11.17 -12.68
C ILE A 82 -22.92 -10.20 -12.19
N LYS A 83 -22.98 -9.00 -12.72
CA LYS A 83 -24.02 -8.02 -12.40
C LYS A 83 -25.43 -8.53 -12.67
N CYS A 84 -25.61 -9.34 -13.69
CA CYS A 84 -26.87 -10.04 -13.99
C CYS A 84 -27.15 -11.28 -13.10
N GLY A 85 -26.31 -11.57 -12.11
CA GLY A 85 -26.50 -12.64 -11.14
C GLY A 85 -25.92 -14.00 -11.55
N GLN A 86 -25.15 -14.07 -12.65
CA GLN A 86 -24.50 -15.32 -13.04
C GLN A 86 -23.31 -15.63 -12.14
N ARG A 87 -23.19 -16.88 -11.71
CA ARG A 87 -22.03 -17.36 -10.95
C ARG A 87 -20.89 -17.73 -11.90
N LEU A 88 -19.88 -16.90 -11.97
CA LEU A 88 -18.68 -17.13 -12.78
C LEU A 88 -17.48 -17.43 -11.89
N GLY A 89 -16.65 -18.38 -12.32
CA GLY A 89 -15.33 -18.58 -11.70
C GLY A 89 -14.42 -17.40 -12.00
N LEU A 90 -13.89 -16.79 -10.96
CA LEU A 90 -12.87 -15.75 -11.14
C LEU A 90 -11.51 -16.39 -11.47
N PRO A 91 -10.67 -15.69 -12.26
CA PRO A 91 -9.35 -16.19 -12.60
C PRO A 91 -8.47 -16.43 -11.39
N ASP A 92 -7.56 -17.41 -11.45
CA ASP A 92 -6.59 -17.65 -10.41
C ASP A 92 -5.58 -16.50 -10.33
N CYS A 93 -5.09 -16.22 -9.13
CA CYS A 93 -3.94 -15.36 -8.90
C CYS A 93 -2.66 -16.17 -9.03
N CYS A 94 -1.64 -15.68 -9.74
CA CYS A 94 -0.34 -16.36 -9.84
C CYS A 94 0.55 -15.99 -8.66
N ALA A 95 1.26 -16.97 -8.10
CA ALA A 95 2.32 -16.72 -7.15
C ALA A 95 3.66 -16.56 -7.88
N TYR A 96 4.36 -15.47 -7.59
CA TYR A 96 5.73 -15.19 -8.04
C TYR A 96 6.63 -14.98 -6.84
N VAL A 97 7.92 -15.08 -7.07
CA VAL A 97 8.96 -14.86 -6.07
C VAL A 97 9.72 -13.59 -6.42
N ARG A 98 9.92 -12.72 -5.44
CA ARG A 98 10.77 -11.54 -5.55
C ARG A 98 11.86 -11.60 -4.49
N SER A 99 13.11 -11.54 -4.95
CA SER A 99 14.28 -11.42 -4.09
C SER A 99 14.42 -9.97 -3.61
N HIS A 100 14.94 -9.79 -2.41
CA HIS A 100 15.25 -8.48 -1.85
C HIS A 100 16.67 -8.47 -1.32
N LEU A 101 17.27 -7.28 -1.32
CA LEU A 101 18.56 -7.06 -0.68
C LEU A 101 18.47 -7.44 0.80
N CYS A 102 19.40 -8.30 1.24
CA CYS A 102 19.50 -8.76 2.62
C CYS A 102 20.98 -8.89 3.03
N LYS A 103 21.23 -9.14 4.29
CA LYS A 103 22.58 -9.38 4.77
C LYS A 103 23.13 -10.69 4.21
N VAL A 104 24.46 -10.78 4.13
CA VAL A 104 25.14 -12.02 3.71
C VAL A 104 24.74 -13.14 4.66
N GLY A 105 24.33 -14.28 4.11
CA GLY A 105 23.83 -15.43 4.87
C GLY A 105 22.33 -15.41 5.17
N GLU A 106 21.61 -14.33 4.88
CA GLU A 106 20.15 -14.28 4.98
C GLU A 106 19.50 -14.48 3.62
N ALA A 107 18.38 -15.18 3.57
CA ALA A 107 17.52 -15.28 2.39
C ALA A 107 16.23 -14.45 2.62
N LYS A 108 16.07 -13.34 1.89
CA LYS A 108 14.86 -12.53 1.94
C LYS A 108 14.07 -12.65 0.66
N VAL A 109 13.13 -13.58 0.67
CA VAL A 109 12.25 -13.88 -0.46
C VAL A 109 10.83 -13.51 -0.10
N ARG A 110 10.17 -12.74 -0.95
CA ARG A 110 8.75 -12.37 -0.80
C ARG A 110 7.92 -13.00 -1.90
N ALA A 111 6.79 -13.56 -1.54
CA ALA A 111 5.77 -13.94 -2.51
C ALA A 111 5.11 -12.68 -3.04
N VAL A 112 5.01 -12.58 -4.36
CA VAL A 112 4.29 -11.50 -5.07
C VAL A 112 3.14 -12.14 -5.82
N TRP A 113 1.98 -11.52 -5.73
CA TRP A 113 0.77 -12.04 -6.33
C TRP A 113 0.52 -11.38 -7.69
N GLY A 114 0.54 -12.18 -8.76
CA GLY A 114 0.10 -11.76 -10.09
C GLY A 114 -1.41 -11.67 -10.15
N TYR A 115 -1.95 -10.55 -9.71
CA TYR A 115 -3.38 -10.32 -9.60
C TYR A 115 -4.02 -10.18 -10.98
N PRO A 116 -5.13 -10.89 -11.28
CA PRO A 116 -5.74 -10.88 -12.60
C PRO A 116 -6.27 -9.51 -13.01
N ALA A 117 -5.94 -9.05 -14.21
CA ALA A 117 -6.39 -7.76 -14.73
C ALA A 117 -7.92 -7.62 -14.73
N THR A 118 -8.63 -8.70 -15.07
CA THR A 118 -10.10 -8.72 -15.01
C THR A 118 -10.63 -8.31 -13.63
N VAL A 119 -10.02 -8.84 -12.54
CA VAL A 119 -10.40 -8.49 -11.18
C VAL A 119 -9.94 -7.08 -10.83
N THR A 120 -8.70 -6.72 -11.17
CA THR A 120 -8.15 -5.37 -10.94
C THR A 120 -9.04 -4.28 -11.54
N PHE A 121 -9.53 -4.46 -12.78
CA PHE A 121 -10.42 -3.47 -13.41
C PHE A 121 -11.80 -3.43 -12.74
N GLY A 122 -12.30 -4.55 -12.23
CA GLY A 122 -13.52 -4.57 -11.42
C GLY A 122 -13.36 -3.84 -10.08
N GLU A 123 -12.24 -4.06 -9.39
CA GLU A 123 -11.91 -3.34 -8.15
C GLU A 123 -11.81 -1.83 -8.36
N ALA A 124 -11.22 -1.41 -9.49
CA ALA A 124 -11.02 0.00 -9.83
C ALA A 124 -12.33 0.81 -9.85
N VAL A 125 -13.46 0.17 -10.17
CA VAL A 125 -14.79 0.79 -10.14
C VAL A 125 -15.13 1.39 -8.77
N PHE A 126 -14.71 0.74 -7.71
CA PHE A 126 -14.97 1.10 -6.31
C PHE A 126 -13.75 1.72 -5.63
N ALA A 127 -12.59 1.16 -5.84
CA ALA A 127 -11.37 1.53 -5.12
C ALA A 127 -10.81 2.88 -5.56
N LEU A 128 -10.84 3.23 -6.85
CA LEU A 128 -10.30 4.51 -7.31
C LEU A 128 -11.05 5.73 -6.74
N PRO A 129 -12.40 5.75 -6.73
CA PRO A 129 -13.13 6.81 -6.04
C PRO A 129 -12.73 6.96 -4.56
N LEU A 130 -12.62 5.83 -3.84
CA LEU A 130 -12.22 5.83 -2.43
C LEU A 130 -10.79 6.34 -2.23
N ILE A 131 -9.83 5.83 -2.98
CA ILE A 131 -8.42 6.24 -2.89
C ILE A 131 -8.29 7.75 -3.12
N ARG A 132 -8.93 8.28 -4.18
CA ARG A 132 -8.93 9.71 -4.49
C ARG A 132 -9.58 10.55 -3.40
N ALA A 133 -10.66 10.06 -2.79
CA ALA A 133 -11.32 10.74 -1.69
C ALA A 133 -10.43 10.75 -0.43
N TYR A 134 -9.83 9.61 -0.07
CA TYR A 134 -8.90 9.54 1.06
C TYR A 134 -7.62 10.35 0.87
N GLN A 135 -7.18 10.57 -0.37
CA GLN A 135 -6.07 11.49 -0.67
C GLN A 135 -6.43 12.96 -0.47
N ARG A 136 -7.70 13.32 -0.57
CA ARG A 136 -8.20 14.70 -0.41
C ARG A 136 -8.68 15.03 0.99
N HIS A 137 -9.07 14.02 1.76
CA HIS A 137 -9.66 14.20 3.09
C HIS A 137 -8.74 13.65 4.18
N ARG A 138 -8.59 14.41 5.25
CA ARG A 138 -7.78 14.00 6.39
C ARG A 138 -8.45 12.85 7.14
N THR A 139 -7.78 11.71 7.19
CA THR A 139 -8.17 10.50 7.92
C THR A 139 -6.91 9.90 8.56
N PRO A 140 -6.99 8.81 9.31
CA PRO A 140 -5.80 8.11 9.81
C PRO A 140 -4.90 7.52 8.70
N LEU A 141 -5.39 7.42 7.45
CA LEU A 141 -4.55 7.02 6.32
C LEU A 141 -3.44 8.06 6.07
N ALA A 142 -2.21 7.62 5.94
CA ALA A 142 -1.06 8.50 5.77
C ALA A 142 -0.92 9.08 4.34
N TYR A 143 -2.01 9.25 3.62
CA TYR A 143 -2.02 10.06 2.40
C TYR A 143 -1.73 11.53 2.73
N GLY A 144 -0.87 12.16 1.95
CA GLY A 144 -0.41 13.52 2.19
C GLY A 144 0.77 13.63 3.18
N TYR A 145 1.28 12.46 3.64
CA TYR A 145 2.50 12.36 4.44
C TYR A 145 3.66 11.72 3.67
N GLU A 146 3.60 11.77 2.35
CA GLU A 146 4.66 11.27 1.48
C GLU A 146 5.97 12.04 1.74
N THR A 147 7.08 11.32 1.79
CA THR A 147 8.38 11.86 2.21
C THR A 147 8.83 13.06 1.36
N GLY A 148 8.64 13.00 0.03
CA GLY A 148 9.00 14.07 -0.90
C GLY A 148 8.06 15.28 -0.89
N ALA A 149 6.97 15.22 -0.13
CA ALA A 149 6.00 16.29 0.05
C ALA A 149 5.93 16.78 1.52
N GLY A 150 7.05 16.77 2.22
CA GLY A 150 7.17 17.27 3.59
C GLY A 150 6.50 16.39 4.65
N GLY A 151 6.23 15.11 4.35
CA GLY A 151 5.50 14.23 5.25
C GLY A 151 6.14 14.10 6.63
N MET A 152 7.46 13.95 6.72
CA MET A 152 8.16 13.83 8.01
C MET A 152 8.16 15.15 8.78
N TRP A 153 8.23 16.29 8.09
CA TRP A 153 8.10 17.62 8.69
C TRP A 153 6.70 17.81 9.31
N LYS A 154 5.65 17.45 8.58
CA LYS A 154 4.27 17.49 9.08
C LYS A 154 4.09 16.59 10.31
N ILE A 155 4.61 15.38 10.30
CA ILE A 155 4.56 14.45 11.43
C ILE A 155 5.26 15.08 12.64
N PHE A 156 6.49 15.55 12.49
CA PHE A 156 7.27 16.10 13.58
C PHE A 156 6.56 17.27 14.28
N HIS A 157 5.91 18.17 13.53
CA HIS A 157 5.26 19.37 14.07
C HIS A 157 3.81 19.17 14.51
N GLN A 158 3.10 18.21 13.95
CA GLN A 158 1.65 18.09 14.14
C GLN A 158 1.24 16.87 14.99
N PHE A 159 2.13 15.90 15.15
CA PHE A 159 1.79 14.65 15.83
C PHE A 159 1.80 14.84 17.35
N LYS A 160 0.67 14.53 17.99
CA LYS A 160 0.46 14.76 19.42
C LYS A 160 0.74 13.51 20.24
N GLY A 161 1.36 13.69 21.42
CA GLY A 161 1.66 12.64 22.37
C GLY A 161 2.88 12.99 23.22
N ARG A 162 3.13 12.18 24.23
CA ARG A 162 4.36 12.16 25.05
C ARG A 162 5.15 10.87 24.85
N ASN A 163 4.45 9.82 24.47
CA ASN A 163 5.01 8.54 24.09
C ASN A 163 4.61 8.25 22.66
N PHE A 164 5.56 7.79 21.86
CA PHE A 164 5.35 7.49 20.45
C PHE A 164 5.72 6.05 20.17
N LEU A 165 4.89 5.38 19.37
CA LEU A 165 4.98 3.97 19.08
C LEU A 165 4.84 3.75 17.58
N GLY A 166 5.76 2.99 16.99
CA GLY A 166 5.68 2.46 15.62
C GLY A 166 5.73 0.94 15.67
N ILE A 167 4.72 0.26 15.17
CA ILE A 167 4.65 -1.20 15.22
C ILE A 167 5.15 -1.80 13.91
N ASP A 168 6.07 -2.76 13.99
CA ASP A 168 6.48 -3.65 12.91
C ASP A 168 5.82 -5.02 13.08
N PHE A 169 5.00 -5.42 12.13
CA PHE A 169 4.34 -6.71 12.17
C PHE A 169 5.12 -7.78 11.39
N SER A 170 5.19 -8.98 11.94
CA SER A 170 5.70 -10.13 11.21
C SER A 170 4.62 -10.69 10.29
N LYS A 171 4.85 -10.63 8.96
CA LYS A 171 3.95 -11.21 7.94
C LYS A 171 2.50 -10.67 8.00
N PHE A 172 2.32 -9.37 8.25
CA PHE A 172 1.03 -8.71 8.45
C PHE A 172 -0.02 -9.15 7.42
N ASP A 173 0.25 -8.92 6.13
CA ASP A 173 -0.70 -9.27 5.06
C ASP A 173 -1.19 -10.72 5.10
N LYS A 174 -0.35 -11.64 5.59
CA LYS A 174 -0.67 -13.08 5.64
C LYS A 174 -1.41 -13.50 6.90
N SER A 175 -1.31 -12.69 7.97
CA SER A 175 -1.87 -13.01 9.28
C SER A 175 -3.23 -12.38 9.56
N LEU A 176 -3.69 -11.46 8.72
CA LEU A 176 -5.00 -10.82 8.89
C LEU A 176 -6.15 -11.85 8.81
N PRO A 177 -6.99 -11.97 9.86
CA PRO A 177 -8.11 -12.87 9.83
C PRO A 177 -9.22 -12.37 8.89
N SER A 178 -9.98 -13.31 8.31
CA SER A 178 -11.03 -12.98 7.33
C SER A 178 -12.10 -12.05 7.89
N TRP A 179 -12.54 -12.25 9.12
CA TRP A 179 -13.55 -11.39 9.76
C TRP A 179 -13.12 -9.92 9.85
N LEU A 180 -11.82 -9.66 10.08
CA LEU A 180 -11.30 -8.30 10.16
C LEU A 180 -11.25 -7.64 8.78
N ILE A 181 -10.89 -8.41 7.74
CA ILE A 181 -10.95 -7.97 6.34
C ILE A 181 -12.40 -7.65 5.95
N GLU A 182 -13.38 -8.47 6.35
CA GLU A 182 -14.81 -8.22 6.13
C GLU A 182 -15.25 -6.90 6.77
N VAL A 183 -14.89 -6.65 8.03
CA VAL A 183 -15.16 -5.38 8.72
C VAL A 183 -14.57 -4.19 7.96
N ALA A 184 -13.34 -4.32 7.45
CA ALA A 184 -12.72 -3.25 6.68
C ALA A 184 -13.46 -2.99 5.36
N PHE A 185 -13.92 -4.02 4.66
CA PHE A 185 -14.78 -3.87 3.48
C PHE A 185 -16.11 -3.19 3.81
N ASP A 186 -16.71 -3.51 4.94
CA ASP A 186 -17.98 -2.90 5.37
C ASP A 186 -17.79 -1.40 5.68
N ILE A 187 -16.67 -1.03 6.32
CA ILE A 187 -16.29 0.39 6.51
C ILE A 187 -16.13 1.11 5.17
N LEU A 188 -15.45 0.49 4.20
CA LEU A 188 -15.28 1.07 2.86
C LEU A 188 -16.63 1.20 2.13
N ALA A 189 -17.52 0.21 2.24
CA ALA A 189 -18.84 0.23 1.62
C ALA A 189 -19.72 1.39 2.12
N CYS A 190 -19.61 1.76 3.41
CA CYS A 190 -20.31 2.91 3.97
C CYS A 190 -19.92 4.25 3.31
N ASN A 191 -18.76 4.31 2.68
CA ASN A 191 -18.24 5.50 1.99
C ASN A 191 -18.53 5.50 0.48
N LEU A 192 -19.25 4.50 -0.05
CA LEU A 192 -19.63 4.40 -1.46
C LEU A 192 -21.11 4.72 -1.67
N ASP A 193 -21.42 5.38 -2.77
CA ASP A 193 -22.77 5.58 -3.27
C ASP A 193 -23.04 4.61 -4.43
N PHE A 194 -23.70 3.50 -4.13
CA PHE A 194 -24.04 2.47 -5.12
C PHE A 194 -25.18 2.89 -6.07
N THR A 195 -25.70 4.10 -5.93
CA THR A 195 -26.81 4.64 -6.75
C THR A 195 -26.35 5.59 -7.84
N ARG A 196 -25.04 5.98 -7.85
CA ARG A 196 -24.51 6.96 -8.81
C ARG A 196 -23.17 6.52 -9.40
N TYR A 197 -22.99 6.84 -10.69
CA TYR A 197 -21.67 6.91 -11.30
C TYR A 197 -21.10 8.33 -11.24
N GLN A 198 -19.77 8.46 -11.39
CA GLN A 198 -19.11 9.77 -11.39
C GLN A 198 -19.55 10.65 -12.55
N ASP A 199 -19.63 10.08 -13.75
CA ASP A 199 -19.86 10.85 -14.97
C ASP A 199 -21.23 10.54 -15.59
N TYR A 200 -21.42 9.36 -16.20
CA TYR A 200 -22.60 9.06 -16.99
C TYR A 200 -23.33 7.79 -16.51
N GLY A 201 -24.65 7.84 -16.67
CA GLY A 201 -25.52 6.70 -16.41
C GLY A 201 -25.87 6.54 -14.93
N VAL A 202 -26.85 5.66 -14.69
CA VAL A 202 -27.33 5.31 -13.35
C VAL A 202 -27.10 3.81 -13.14
N PRO A 203 -26.33 3.43 -12.13
CA PRO A 203 -26.12 2.02 -11.82
C PRO A 203 -27.36 1.38 -11.21
N LEU A 204 -27.60 0.11 -11.52
CA LEU A 204 -28.54 -0.70 -10.75
C LEU A 204 -27.84 -1.12 -9.45
N SER A 205 -28.23 -0.55 -8.32
CA SER A 205 -27.58 -0.73 -7.02
C SER A 205 -27.42 -2.21 -6.64
N SER A 206 -28.44 -3.04 -6.87
CA SER A 206 -28.37 -4.49 -6.58
C SER A 206 -27.31 -5.20 -7.43
N ALA A 207 -27.08 -4.76 -8.67
CA ALA A 207 -26.04 -5.30 -9.54
C ALA A 207 -24.64 -4.89 -9.08
N MET A 208 -24.48 -3.63 -8.61
CA MET A 208 -23.21 -3.14 -8.08
C MET A 208 -22.86 -3.76 -6.73
N LEU A 209 -23.85 -3.99 -5.88
CA LEU A 209 -23.67 -4.73 -4.62
C LEU A 209 -23.24 -6.18 -4.88
N ARG A 210 -23.84 -6.87 -5.88
CA ARG A 210 -23.36 -8.21 -6.27
C ARG A 210 -21.89 -8.19 -6.72
N MET A 211 -21.52 -7.20 -7.52
CA MET A 211 -20.13 -7.04 -7.98
C MET A 211 -19.18 -6.79 -6.79
N TRP A 212 -19.57 -5.94 -5.85
CA TRP A 212 -18.85 -5.68 -4.61
C TRP A 212 -18.65 -6.94 -3.77
N ASP A 213 -19.71 -7.72 -3.54
CA ASP A 213 -19.66 -8.96 -2.76
C ASP A 213 -18.76 -10.02 -3.41
N VAL A 214 -18.79 -10.11 -4.74
CA VAL A 214 -17.88 -10.99 -5.49
C VAL A 214 -16.42 -10.57 -5.32
N LEU A 215 -16.12 -9.27 -5.39
CA LEU A 215 -14.77 -8.74 -5.18
C LEU A 215 -14.30 -8.93 -3.73
N LYS A 216 -15.17 -8.65 -2.74
CA LYS A 216 -14.91 -8.92 -1.32
C LYS A 216 -14.59 -10.40 -1.10
N THR A 217 -15.43 -11.28 -1.61
CA THR A 217 -15.23 -12.74 -1.52
C THR A 217 -13.93 -13.17 -2.19
N TYR A 218 -13.60 -12.62 -3.34
CA TYR A 218 -12.35 -12.93 -4.03
C TYR A 218 -11.12 -12.44 -3.25
N CYS A 219 -11.18 -11.25 -2.67
CA CYS A 219 -10.09 -10.73 -1.84
C CYS A 219 -9.78 -11.64 -0.63
N ILE A 220 -10.81 -12.24 -0.03
CA ILE A 220 -10.68 -13.15 1.11
C ILE A 220 -10.32 -14.57 0.64
N LYS A 221 -11.07 -15.10 -0.34
CA LYS A 221 -10.98 -16.48 -0.84
C LYS A 221 -10.36 -16.51 -2.24
N THR A 222 -9.08 -16.15 -2.33
CA THR A 222 -8.36 -16.12 -3.61
C THR A 222 -7.82 -17.50 -3.96
N LYS A 223 -8.10 -18.00 -5.16
CA LYS A 223 -7.40 -19.17 -5.71
C LYS A 223 -6.03 -18.75 -6.22
N ILE A 224 -5.00 -19.40 -5.71
CA ILE A 224 -3.60 -19.11 -6.04
C ILE A 224 -3.04 -20.27 -6.84
N ARG A 225 -2.46 -19.96 -7.99
CA ARG A 225 -1.73 -20.93 -8.82
C ARG A 225 -0.24 -20.73 -8.66
N MET A 226 0.44 -21.77 -8.29
CA MET A 226 1.89 -21.83 -8.19
C MET A 226 2.53 -22.06 -9.57
N CYS A 227 3.85 -21.81 -9.68
CA CYS A 227 4.61 -22.02 -10.93
C CYS A 227 4.66 -23.49 -11.38
N ASN A 228 4.54 -24.45 -10.46
CA ASN A 228 4.45 -25.89 -10.73
C ASN A 228 3.04 -26.35 -11.11
N GLY A 229 2.05 -25.42 -11.21
CA GLY A 229 0.67 -25.72 -11.57
C GLY A 229 -0.27 -26.04 -10.42
N GLU A 230 0.25 -26.26 -9.21
CA GLU A 230 -0.57 -26.49 -8.01
C GLU A 230 -1.47 -25.30 -7.70
N ARG A 231 -2.63 -25.60 -7.11
CA ARG A 231 -3.61 -24.60 -6.73
C ARG A 231 -3.90 -24.65 -5.24
N TYR A 232 -3.88 -23.48 -4.63
CA TYR A 232 -4.24 -23.32 -3.22
C TYR A 232 -5.39 -22.31 -3.10
N LEU A 233 -6.29 -22.56 -2.16
CA LEU A 233 -7.31 -21.59 -1.77
C LEU A 233 -6.81 -20.82 -0.55
N LYS A 234 -6.62 -19.51 -0.72
CA LYS A 234 -6.37 -18.59 0.40
C LYS A 234 -7.70 -18.31 1.11
N THR A 235 -7.74 -18.41 2.42
CA THR A 235 -8.92 -18.18 3.26
C THR A 235 -8.75 -17.03 4.26
N SER A 236 -7.54 -16.44 4.31
CA SER A 236 -7.19 -15.31 5.20
C SER A 236 -6.08 -14.48 4.56
N GLY A 237 -5.79 -13.31 5.11
CA GLY A 237 -4.76 -12.40 4.64
C GLY A 237 -5.11 -11.67 3.36
N LEU A 238 -4.26 -10.73 2.96
CA LEU A 238 -4.39 -9.89 1.78
C LEU A 238 -3.40 -10.30 0.69
N ALA A 239 -3.80 -10.13 -0.57
CA ALA A 239 -2.94 -10.34 -1.72
C ALA A 239 -2.35 -9.00 -2.17
N SER A 240 -1.01 -8.88 -2.18
CA SER A 240 -0.34 -7.72 -2.77
C SER A 240 -0.67 -7.66 -4.27
N GLY A 241 -1.34 -6.61 -4.72
CA GLY A 241 -1.73 -6.42 -6.13
C GLY A 241 -3.21 -6.12 -6.33
N SER A 242 -4.04 -6.27 -5.30
CA SER A 242 -5.38 -5.71 -5.23
C SER A 242 -5.31 -4.20 -4.97
N TYR A 243 -6.22 -3.44 -5.54
CA TYR A 243 -6.39 -2.01 -5.21
C TYR A 243 -6.80 -1.80 -3.76
N PHE A 244 -7.44 -2.79 -3.14
CA PHE A 244 -7.91 -2.70 -1.76
C PHE A 244 -6.84 -3.02 -0.73
N THR A 245 -5.71 -3.62 -1.10
CA THR A 245 -4.69 -4.08 -0.15
C THR A 245 -4.28 -2.97 0.84
N GLN A 246 -3.95 -1.79 0.33
CA GLN A 246 -3.51 -0.67 1.16
C GLN A 246 -4.63 -0.13 2.06
N LEU A 247 -5.83 0.05 1.52
CA LEU A 247 -6.98 0.56 2.27
C LEU A 247 -7.38 -0.40 3.39
N ILE A 248 -7.55 -1.68 3.05
CA ILE A 248 -7.97 -2.72 4.01
C ILE A 248 -6.88 -2.95 5.05
N GLY A 249 -5.61 -3.08 4.63
CA GLY A 249 -4.49 -3.24 5.56
C GLY A 249 -4.43 -2.10 6.58
N SER A 250 -4.59 -0.86 6.13
CA SER A 250 -4.58 0.31 7.01
C SER A 250 -5.75 0.34 7.98
N ILE A 251 -6.98 0.03 7.52
CA ILE A 251 -8.15 -0.04 8.39
C ILE A 251 -7.99 -1.15 9.44
N CYS A 252 -7.52 -2.34 9.02
CA CYS A 252 -7.23 -3.43 9.93
C CYS A 252 -6.18 -3.04 10.97
N ASN A 253 -5.09 -2.41 10.54
CA ASN A 253 -4.04 -1.93 11.43
C ASN A 253 -4.58 -0.93 12.46
N TYR A 254 -5.38 0.04 12.02
CA TYR A 254 -6.05 0.99 12.92
C TYR A 254 -6.93 0.31 13.96
N ILE A 255 -7.75 -0.68 13.56
CA ILE A 255 -8.63 -1.43 14.47
C ILE A 255 -7.79 -2.18 15.51
N LEU A 256 -6.76 -2.90 15.08
CA LEU A 256 -5.88 -3.68 15.94
C LEU A 256 -5.17 -2.82 16.99
N LEU A 257 -4.61 -1.68 16.57
CA LEU A 257 -3.92 -0.77 17.47
C LEU A 257 -4.88 -0.04 18.42
N SER A 258 -6.05 0.35 17.95
CA SER A 258 -7.11 0.91 18.79
C SER A 258 -7.60 -0.11 19.81
N TYR A 259 -7.75 -1.37 19.43
CA TYR A 259 -8.11 -2.47 20.34
C TYR A 259 -7.04 -2.66 21.42
N ALA A 260 -5.76 -2.73 21.03
CA ALA A 260 -4.66 -2.85 22.00
C ALA A 260 -4.63 -1.68 22.99
N ALA A 261 -4.79 -0.45 22.52
CA ALA A 261 -4.84 0.72 23.38
C ALA A 261 -6.01 0.68 24.36
N LEU A 262 -7.21 0.27 23.91
CA LEU A 262 -8.39 0.13 24.76
C LEU A 262 -8.23 -0.96 25.84
N LYS A 263 -7.52 -2.04 25.55
CA LYS A 263 -7.26 -3.12 26.53
C LYS A 263 -6.36 -2.64 27.69
N PHE A 264 -5.56 -1.63 27.47
CA PHE A 264 -4.69 -1.01 28.46
C PHE A 264 -5.22 0.34 28.97
N ASP A 265 -6.45 0.71 28.63
CA ASP A 265 -7.08 2.00 28.95
C ASP A 265 -6.21 3.20 28.54
N VAL A 266 -5.50 3.09 27.42
CA VAL A 266 -4.65 4.14 26.88
C VAL A 266 -5.40 4.91 25.80
N LYS A 267 -5.43 6.24 25.93
CA LYS A 267 -6.01 7.13 24.92
C LYS A 267 -5.00 7.41 23.82
N ILE A 268 -5.39 7.14 22.58
CA ILE A 268 -4.63 7.54 21.41
C ILE A 268 -4.93 9.02 21.08
N GLU A 269 -3.88 9.84 21.05
CA GLU A 269 -3.96 11.27 20.71
C GLU A 269 -3.74 11.53 19.23
N SER A 270 -2.85 10.74 18.60
CA SER A 270 -2.58 10.78 17.17
C SER A 270 -2.30 9.38 16.66
N ILE A 271 -2.80 9.08 15.48
CA ILE A 271 -2.52 7.82 14.80
C ILE A 271 -2.44 8.03 13.29
N LEU A 272 -1.43 7.44 12.68
CA LEU A 272 -1.29 7.29 11.23
C LEU A 272 -1.05 5.82 10.90
N VAL A 273 -1.68 5.35 9.85
CA VAL A 273 -1.54 3.98 9.34
C VAL A 273 -1.38 3.97 7.83
N PHE A 274 -0.53 3.08 7.32
CA PHE A 274 -0.36 2.88 5.89
C PHE A 274 0.03 1.44 5.60
N GLY A 275 -0.98 0.58 5.39
CA GLY A 275 -0.79 -0.87 5.36
C GLY A 275 -0.39 -1.40 6.74
N ASP A 276 0.75 -2.07 6.79
CA ASP A 276 1.39 -2.56 8.02
C ASP A 276 2.14 -1.49 8.81
N ASP A 277 2.59 -0.41 8.15
CA ASP A 277 3.24 0.71 8.82
C ASP A 277 2.25 1.51 9.67
N SER A 278 2.69 1.88 10.88
CA SER A 278 1.88 2.67 11.80
C SER A 278 2.72 3.58 12.69
N LEU A 279 2.11 4.69 13.11
CA LEU A 279 2.65 5.61 14.09
C LEU A 279 1.54 6.04 15.04
N ILE A 280 1.77 5.90 16.34
CA ILE A 280 0.81 6.25 17.39
C ILE A 280 1.46 7.23 18.35
N GLY A 281 0.72 8.25 18.78
CA GLY A 281 1.08 9.13 19.88
C GLY A 281 0.08 8.99 21.01
N THR A 282 0.58 8.82 22.26
CA THR A 282 -0.20 8.68 23.47
C THR A 282 0.36 9.54 24.59
N PHE A 283 -0.42 9.82 25.63
CA PHE A 283 0.13 10.40 26.87
C PHE A 283 0.60 9.32 27.83
N ASP A 284 -0.17 8.25 27.97
CA ASP A 284 0.17 7.11 28.79
C ASP A 284 1.07 6.13 28.04
N SER A 285 1.72 5.22 28.75
CA SER A 285 2.64 4.26 28.14
C SER A 285 1.87 3.13 27.45
N LEU A 286 2.12 2.95 26.16
CA LEU A 286 1.72 1.78 25.38
C LEU A 286 2.96 1.24 24.69
N THR A 287 3.41 0.05 25.05
CA THR A 287 4.65 -0.54 24.54
C THR A 287 4.37 -1.58 23.44
N PRO A 288 5.37 -1.94 22.61
CA PRO A 288 5.23 -3.04 21.64
C PRO A 288 4.82 -4.36 22.29
N ASP A 289 5.31 -4.65 23.51
CA ASP A 289 4.96 -5.86 24.28
C ASP A 289 3.47 -5.87 24.68
N ASN A 290 2.94 -4.71 25.10
CA ASN A 290 1.52 -4.55 25.37
C ASN A 290 0.69 -4.88 24.11
N VAL A 291 1.08 -4.36 22.97
CA VAL A 291 0.40 -4.63 21.69
C VAL A 291 0.51 -6.11 21.32
N GLN A 292 1.71 -6.73 21.44
CA GLN A 292 1.91 -8.16 21.19
C GLN A 292 0.97 -9.01 22.05
N THR A 293 0.90 -8.76 23.37
CA THR A 293 0.06 -9.52 24.31
C THR A 293 -1.41 -9.53 23.90
N VAL A 294 -1.92 -8.41 23.40
CA VAL A 294 -3.32 -8.29 22.96
C VAL A 294 -3.57 -8.95 21.60
N LEU A 295 -2.61 -8.86 20.69
CA LEU A 295 -2.82 -9.29 19.30
C LEU A 295 -2.42 -10.75 19.03
N GLU A 296 -1.59 -11.34 19.87
CA GLU A 296 -1.17 -12.74 19.75
C GLU A 296 -2.34 -13.74 19.73
N PRO A 297 -3.38 -13.61 20.59
CA PRO A 297 -4.56 -14.47 20.55
C PRO A 297 -5.36 -14.35 19.24
N LEU A 298 -5.20 -13.25 18.49
CA LEU A 298 -5.80 -13.04 17.17
C LEU A 298 -4.93 -13.64 16.04
N GLY A 299 -3.79 -14.23 16.38
CA GLY A 299 -2.85 -14.83 15.44
C GLY A 299 -1.95 -13.81 14.72
N LEU A 300 -1.81 -12.61 15.27
CA LEU A 300 -0.88 -11.59 14.77
C LEU A 300 0.39 -11.56 15.61
N THR A 301 1.53 -11.39 14.96
CA THR A 301 2.82 -11.32 15.63
C THR A 301 3.45 -9.95 15.42
N VAL A 302 3.71 -9.25 16.52
CA VAL A 302 4.48 -8.00 16.54
C VAL A 302 5.97 -8.35 16.60
N ASN A 303 6.78 -7.74 15.76
CA ASN A 303 8.22 -7.80 15.88
C ASN A 303 8.68 -6.73 16.88
N VAL A 304 8.72 -7.08 18.15
CA VAL A 304 9.02 -6.16 19.25
C VAL A 304 10.39 -5.50 19.06
N GLU A 305 11.40 -6.26 18.60
CA GLU A 305 12.77 -5.73 18.41
C GLU A 305 12.88 -4.68 17.31
N LYS A 306 12.02 -4.77 16.27
CA LYS A 306 11.98 -3.80 15.16
C LYS A 306 10.97 -2.69 15.38
N SER A 307 10.03 -2.88 16.29
CA SER A 307 9.06 -1.85 16.67
C SER A 307 9.75 -0.73 17.42
N GLY A 308 9.35 0.51 17.14
CA GLY A 308 9.90 1.70 17.80
C GLY A 308 9.04 2.13 18.97
N TYR A 309 9.67 2.46 20.10
CA TYR A 309 9.01 3.12 21.21
C TYR A 309 9.94 4.22 21.78
N SER A 310 9.45 5.46 21.88
CA SER A 310 10.27 6.60 22.34
C SER A 310 9.39 7.75 22.84
N ARG A 311 9.94 8.55 23.76
CA ARG A 311 9.39 9.86 24.13
C ARG A 311 9.72 10.95 23.12
N ASN A 312 10.64 10.68 22.20
CA ASN A 312 10.99 11.61 21.12
C ASN A 312 10.59 10.98 19.79
N ILE A 313 9.61 11.58 19.11
CA ILE A 313 9.12 11.12 17.81
C ILE A 313 10.21 11.06 16.73
N SER A 314 11.27 11.89 16.85
CA SER A 314 12.40 11.90 15.91
C SER A 314 13.15 10.56 15.82
N ASN A 315 13.03 9.72 16.84
CA ASN A 315 13.68 8.41 16.90
C ASN A 315 12.89 7.31 16.18
N LEU A 316 11.63 7.58 15.83
CA LEU A 316 10.79 6.59 15.18
C LEU A 316 10.97 6.58 13.67
N THR A 317 10.68 5.42 13.10
CA THR A 317 10.68 5.19 11.65
C THR A 317 9.23 5.02 11.17
N PHE A 318 8.89 5.69 10.09
CA PHE A 318 7.60 5.58 9.42
C PHE A 318 7.81 5.65 7.91
N LEU A 319 7.09 4.82 7.15
CA LEU A 319 7.23 4.71 5.69
C LEU A 319 8.70 4.50 5.21
N GLY A 320 9.48 3.77 6.03
CA GLY A 320 10.87 3.44 5.72
C GLY A 320 11.89 4.55 5.98
N TYR A 321 11.49 5.67 6.59
CA TYR A 321 12.35 6.78 6.98
C TYR A 321 12.23 7.08 8.46
N ARG A 322 13.36 7.37 9.11
CA ARG A 322 13.36 7.95 10.46
C ARG A 322 12.90 9.40 10.40
N ILE A 323 12.03 9.80 11.33
CA ILE A 323 11.41 11.14 11.33
C ILE A 323 12.46 12.24 11.55
N ASN A 324 13.44 12.05 12.44
CA ASN A 324 14.67 12.84 12.55
C ASN A 324 14.43 14.36 12.54
N ALA A 325 13.62 14.85 13.48
CA ALA A 325 13.23 16.27 13.58
C ALA A 325 12.58 16.85 12.31
N GLY A 326 11.88 16.02 11.56
CA GLY A 326 11.20 16.40 10.33
C GLY A 326 12.04 16.24 9.04
N TYR A 327 13.32 15.91 9.17
CA TYR A 327 14.24 15.67 8.05
C TYR A 327 14.37 14.15 7.80
N PRO A 328 13.75 13.58 6.76
CA PRO A 328 13.64 12.14 6.59
C PRO A 328 15.00 11.47 6.43
N ALA A 329 15.43 10.72 7.43
CA ALA A 329 16.71 10.01 7.40
C ALA A 329 16.51 8.55 7.00
N LYS A 330 17.22 8.12 5.95
CA LYS A 330 17.27 6.72 5.51
C LYS A 330 18.51 6.02 6.06
N ASP A 331 18.41 4.70 6.24
CA ASP A 331 19.59 3.91 6.57
C ASP A 331 20.64 4.04 5.47
N ARG A 332 21.78 4.68 5.79
CA ARG A 332 22.88 4.94 4.85
C ARG A 332 23.39 3.66 4.19
N ARG A 333 23.53 2.58 4.98
CA ARG A 333 24.03 1.30 4.46
C ARG A 333 23.08 0.72 3.41
N LYS A 334 21.77 0.79 3.66
CA LYS A 334 20.77 0.34 2.70
C LYS A 334 20.72 1.22 1.45
N ALA A 335 20.91 2.52 1.58
CA ALA A 335 20.95 3.43 0.44
C ALA A 335 22.16 3.17 -0.46
N ILE A 336 23.36 3.04 0.14
CA ILE A 336 24.58 2.70 -0.58
C ILE A 336 24.49 1.29 -1.20
N ALA A 337 23.97 0.32 -0.46
CA ALA A 337 23.76 -1.02 -0.98
C ALA A 337 22.80 -1.02 -2.19
N GLY A 338 21.73 -0.23 -2.15
CA GLY A 338 20.82 -0.05 -3.28
C GLY A 338 21.46 0.62 -4.50
N LEU A 339 22.48 1.47 -4.27
CA LEU A 339 23.26 2.08 -5.34
C LEU A 339 24.18 1.05 -6.04
N VAL A 340 24.82 0.18 -5.26
CA VAL A 340 25.84 -0.76 -5.74
C VAL A 340 25.25 -2.07 -6.24
N TRP A 341 24.21 -2.58 -5.56
CA TRP A 341 23.58 -3.87 -5.87
C TRP A 341 22.11 -3.69 -6.25
N PRO A 342 21.80 -3.41 -7.53
CA PRO A 342 20.43 -3.30 -7.99
C PRO A 342 19.70 -4.66 -7.95
N GLU A 343 18.37 -4.64 -7.81
CA GLU A 343 17.55 -5.85 -7.90
C GLU A 343 17.60 -6.51 -9.29
N ARG A 344 17.96 -5.74 -10.33
CA ARG A 344 18.17 -6.20 -11.71
C ARG A 344 19.51 -5.68 -12.18
N ASN A 345 20.23 -6.52 -12.92
CA ASN A 345 21.52 -6.13 -13.50
C ASN A 345 21.39 -4.90 -14.37
N ASP A 346 22.33 -3.97 -14.23
CA ASP A 346 22.46 -2.81 -15.10
C ASP A 346 22.84 -3.26 -16.52
N ARG A 347 22.24 -2.64 -17.52
CA ARG A 347 22.51 -2.91 -18.93
C ARG A 347 23.56 -1.95 -19.48
N CYS A 348 23.56 -0.72 -18.98
CA CYS A 348 24.43 0.37 -19.42
C CYS A 348 24.66 1.36 -18.29
N TRP A 349 25.49 2.38 -18.54
CA TRP A 349 25.75 3.44 -17.58
C TRP A 349 24.49 4.25 -17.22
N ASP A 350 23.59 4.42 -18.16
CA ASP A 350 22.35 5.20 -17.94
C ASP A 350 21.49 4.58 -16.84
N ASP A 351 21.43 3.25 -16.74
CA ASP A 351 20.74 2.56 -15.65
C ASP A 351 21.38 2.90 -14.27
N VAL A 352 22.73 2.94 -14.22
CA VAL A 352 23.49 3.26 -12.98
C VAL A 352 23.27 4.72 -12.58
N ALA A 353 23.44 5.64 -13.52
CA ALA A 353 23.33 7.08 -13.28
C ALA A 353 21.88 7.48 -12.93
N SER A 354 20.89 6.91 -13.61
CA SER A 354 19.47 7.13 -13.33
C SER A 354 19.09 6.62 -11.93
N ARG A 355 19.62 5.46 -11.52
CA ARG A 355 19.44 4.95 -10.16
C ARG A 355 20.08 5.86 -9.11
N ALA A 356 21.31 6.32 -9.36
CA ALA A 356 21.99 7.25 -8.47
C ALA A 356 21.21 8.58 -8.33
N LEU A 357 20.69 9.11 -9.42
CA LEU A 357 19.84 10.30 -9.41
C LEU A 357 18.55 10.07 -8.61
N GLY A 358 17.89 8.92 -8.77
CA GLY A 358 16.72 8.56 -8.00
C GLY A 358 16.99 8.47 -6.49
N ILE A 359 18.12 7.89 -6.09
CA ILE A 359 18.54 7.82 -4.68
C ILE A 359 18.87 9.21 -4.14
N LEU A 360 19.52 10.07 -4.94
CA LEU A 360 19.82 11.45 -4.58
C LEU A 360 18.53 12.25 -4.27
N HIS A 361 17.54 12.16 -5.15
CA HIS A 361 16.25 12.79 -4.92
C HIS A 361 15.56 12.26 -3.68
N ALA A 362 15.63 10.94 -3.42
CA ALA A 362 15.05 10.31 -2.24
C ALA A 362 15.80 10.64 -0.93
N ASN A 363 17.05 11.06 -1.01
CA ASN A 363 17.86 11.52 0.13
C ASN A 363 17.45 12.92 0.62
N LEU A 364 16.88 13.75 -0.26
CA LEU A 364 16.43 15.12 0.04
C LEU A 364 17.49 15.99 0.74
N GLY A 365 18.77 15.76 0.46
CA GLY A 365 19.88 16.50 1.06
C GLY A 365 20.16 16.19 2.53
N VAL A 366 19.53 15.16 3.12
CA VAL A 366 19.61 14.88 4.56
C VAL A 366 20.89 14.15 4.95
N ASP A 367 21.43 13.27 4.11
CA ASP A 367 22.68 12.55 4.34
C ASP A 367 23.73 12.98 3.32
N ASP A 368 24.77 13.70 3.81
CA ASP A 368 25.84 14.27 2.98
C ASP A 368 26.66 13.20 2.26
N VAL A 369 26.81 12.02 2.86
CA VAL A 369 27.59 10.93 2.24
C VAL A 369 26.85 10.35 1.05
N ILE A 370 25.54 10.12 1.19
CA ILE A 370 24.68 9.65 0.10
C ILE A 370 24.66 10.73 -1.01
N ASP A 371 24.49 12.00 -0.64
CA ASP A 371 24.48 13.12 -1.57
C ASP A 371 25.78 13.17 -2.39
N LEU A 372 26.92 13.15 -1.69
CA LEU A 372 28.23 13.19 -2.31
C LEU A 372 28.47 12.03 -3.29
N TRP A 373 28.15 10.80 -2.88
CA TRP A 373 28.35 9.62 -3.73
C TRP A 373 27.44 9.64 -4.95
N CYS A 374 26.17 9.95 -4.77
CA CYS A 374 25.22 9.99 -5.88
C CYS A 374 25.59 11.10 -6.88
N ARG A 375 25.99 12.30 -6.41
CA ARG A 375 26.44 13.39 -7.29
C ARG A 375 27.71 13.03 -8.06
N LYS A 376 28.67 12.34 -7.43
CA LYS A 376 29.86 11.84 -8.12
C LYS A 376 29.50 10.87 -9.25
N VAL A 377 28.61 9.92 -8.98
CA VAL A 377 28.16 8.96 -10.00
C VAL A 377 27.45 9.67 -11.15
N VAL A 378 26.49 10.56 -10.85
CA VAL A 378 25.73 11.29 -11.88
C VAL A 378 26.62 12.19 -12.73
N LYS A 379 27.66 12.84 -12.15
CA LYS A 379 28.59 13.72 -12.86
C LYS A 379 29.72 13.00 -13.59
N PHE A 380 29.89 11.70 -13.35
CA PHE A 380 31.04 10.96 -13.90
C PHE A 380 31.02 10.89 -15.43
N ARG A 381 29.84 10.76 -16.02
CA ARG A 381 29.65 10.70 -17.47
C ARG A 381 28.25 11.17 -17.82
N GLU A 382 28.06 11.79 -18.99
CA GLU A 382 26.74 12.09 -19.56
C GLU A 382 25.89 10.81 -19.70
N PHE A 383 24.59 10.93 -19.49
CA PHE A 383 23.66 9.82 -19.55
C PHE A 383 22.26 10.27 -19.95
N GLU A 384 21.50 9.35 -20.51
CA GLU A 384 20.05 9.51 -20.71
C GLU A 384 19.29 9.02 -19.48
N LEU A 385 18.27 9.76 -19.06
CA LEU A 385 17.44 9.35 -17.92
C LEU A 385 16.57 8.17 -18.29
N ILE A 386 16.89 7.00 -17.75
CA ILE A 386 16.14 5.75 -17.92
C ILE A 386 15.70 5.24 -16.54
N LEU A 387 14.52 5.63 -16.10
CA LEU A 387 13.97 5.09 -14.87
C LEU A 387 13.33 3.73 -15.15
N SER A 388 13.83 2.70 -14.48
CA SER A 388 13.16 1.41 -14.47
C SER A 388 11.76 1.56 -13.84
N ARG A 389 10.83 0.64 -14.16
CA ARG A 389 9.48 0.64 -13.59
C ARG A 389 9.49 0.68 -12.06
N ASP A 390 10.42 -0.04 -11.44
CA ASP A 390 10.50 -0.11 -9.98
C ASP A 390 11.04 1.21 -9.40
N GLN A 391 11.98 1.87 -10.08
CA GLN A 391 12.48 3.19 -9.72
C GLN A 391 11.40 4.26 -9.86
N GLN A 392 10.70 4.29 -10.99
CA GLN A 392 9.59 5.24 -11.20
C GLN A 392 8.53 5.07 -10.12
N ARG A 393 8.10 3.84 -9.85
CA ARG A 393 7.12 3.55 -8.80
C ARG A 393 7.60 3.97 -7.41
N PHE A 394 8.89 3.81 -7.12
CA PHE A 394 9.47 4.25 -5.86
C PHE A 394 9.43 5.78 -5.73
N LEU A 395 9.81 6.51 -6.77
CA LEU A 395 9.76 7.98 -6.80
C LEU A 395 8.33 8.50 -6.70
N ASP A 396 7.40 7.89 -7.45
CA ASP A 396 5.97 8.23 -7.40
C ASP A 396 5.39 8.03 -5.99
N MET A 397 5.79 6.95 -5.29
CA MET A 397 5.36 6.68 -3.91
C MET A 397 5.87 7.76 -2.95
N LEU A 398 7.04 8.31 -3.21
CA LEU A 398 7.62 9.41 -2.42
C LEU A 398 7.10 10.80 -2.85
N LYS A 399 6.30 10.91 -3.91
CA LYS A 399 5.91 12.18 -4.56
C LYS A 399 7.10 12.94 -5.13
N LEU A 400 8.07 12.23 -5.66
CA LEU A 400 9.25 12.79 -6.30
C LEU A 400 9.12 12.66 -7.83
N ASP A 401 8.97 13.78 -8.51
CA ASP A 401 8.93 13.82 -9.97
C ASP A 401 10.34 14.09 -10.53
N VAL A 402 10.92 13.08 -11.16
CA VAL A 402 12.25 13.14 -11.77
C VAL A 402 12.10 12.92 -13.28
N ARG A 403 12.12 14.02 -14.05
CA ARG A 403 11.88 13.98 -15.51
C ARG A 403 13.12 14.28 -16.35
N THR A 404 14.15 14.84 -15.74
CA THR A 404 15.37 15.26 -16.42
C THR A 404 16.59 14.73 -15.70
N PRO A 405 17.74 14.57 -16.37
CA PRO A 405 18.98 14.15 -15.73
C PRO A 405 19.62 15.23 -14.84
N ASN A 406 18.94 16.37 -14.64
CA ASN A 406 19.46 17.49 -13.88
C ASN A 406 19.60 17.16 -12.39
N LEU A 407 20.70 17.60 -11.81
CA LEU A 407 20.94 17.47 -10.38
C LEU A 407 20.09 18.46 -9.59
N PRO A 408 19.37 18.01 -8.57
CA PRO A 408 18.64 18.91 -7.68
C PRO A 408 19.63 19.76 -6.88
N ASN A 409 19.24 20.99 -6.59
CA ASN A 409 19.98 21.90 -5.71
C ASN A 409 19.41 21.87 -4.28
N GLU A 410 20.07 22.57 -3.35
CA GLU A 410 19.63 22.62 -1.94
C GLU A 410 18.27 23.29 -1.78
N PHE A 411 17.93 24.28 -2.62
CA PHE A 411 16.65 24.96 -2.59
C PHE A 411 15.51 24.02 -3.00
N ASP A 412 15.75 23.15 -4.00
CA ASP A 412 14.77 22.13 -4.41
C ASP A 412 14.43 21.20 -3.25
N PHE A 413 15.44 20.79 -2.47
CA PHE A 413 15.25 19.93 -1.29
C PHE A 413 14.55 20.65 -0.16
N PHE A 414 14.97 21.87 0.14
CA PHE A 414 14.34 22.70 1.17
C PHE A 414 12.85 22.91 0.87
N TYR A 415 12.51 23.27 -0.36
CA TYR A 415 11.12 23.47 -0.78
C TYR A 415 10.28 22.20 -0.59
N ARG A 416 10.79 21.05 -0.99
CA ARG A 416 10.08 19.75 -0.85
C ARG A 416 9.88 19.32 0.60
N LEU A 417 10.83 19.62 1.47
CA LEU A 417 10.75 19.26 2.88
C LEU A 417 9.70 20.08 3.64
N HIS A 418 9.42 21.29 3.19
CA HIS A 418 8.55 22.27 3.89
C HIS A 418 7.20 22.50 3.19
N GLN A 419 6.83 21.64 2.22
CA GLN A 419 5.49 21.63 1.63
C GLN A 419 4.44 21.13 2.62
#